data_6cebdbb580d970c4d532521973bceec4
#
_entry.id   6cebdbb580d970c4d532521973bceec4
#
_cell.length_a   1.000
_cell.length_b   1.000
_cell.length_c   1.000
_cell.angle_alpha   90.00
_cell.angle_beta   90.00
_cell.angle_gamma   90.00
#
_symmetry.space_group_name_H-M   'P 1'
#
loop_
_entity.id
_entity.type
_entity.pdbx_description
1 polymer ?
#
loop_
_entity_poly.entity_id
_entity_poly.type
_entity_poly.pdbx_seq_one_letter_code
_entity_poly.pdbx_strand_id
1 'polypeptide(L)'
;MRCIRQFLASFMASLFSNLRQSLSRLLIVLPVLASLLISAPAQAAQWDAETLTVPSDPDGSLVTFSEQQVKAGRKVFNTSCGTCHAGGITKTNHNVGLDPETLALATPARDNIAALVDYLQDPTSYDGEYSIADLHPSMRSRDLYPAMRDLTDEDLELMSAYILVAPKVLGPEWGGGKIYF
;
A
#
# COMPACT_ATOMS: atom_id res chain seq x y z
N MET A 1 -12.41 -37.35 72.50
CA MET A 1 -13.11 -36.28 71.66
C MET A 1 -12.21 -35.20 71.07
N ARG A 2 -10.96 -35.03 71.43
CA ARG A 2 -10.03 -34.00 70.90
C ARG A 2 -9.48 -34.38 69.50
N CYS A 3 -9.29 -35.66 69.20
CA CYS A 3 -8.67 -36.13 67.98
C CYS A 3 -9.54 -35.91 66.72
N ILE A 4 -10.87 -36.03 66.81
CA ILE A 4 -11.82 -35.86 65.67
C ILE A 4 -11.95 -34.40 65.30
N ARG A 5 -11.87 -33.47 66.24
CA ARG A 5 -11.93 -32.02 65.93
C ARG A 5 -10.70 -31.53 65.20
N GLN A 6 -9.51 -32.06 65.46
CA GLN A 6 -8.31 -31.71 64.71
C GLN A 6 -8.32 -32.22 63.25
N PHE A 7 -8.87 -33.41 63.05
CA PHE A 7 -8.96 -34.02 61.71
C PHE A 7 -9.93 -33.26 60.78
N LEU A 8 -11.09 -32.84 61.31
CA LEU A 8 -12.06 -32.03 60.58
C LEU A 8 -11.55 -30.63 60.27
N ALA A 9 -10.80 -30.00 61.17
CA ALA A 9 -10.23 -28.68 60.96
C ALA A 9 -9.16 -28.71 59.84
N SER A 10 -8.30 -29.73 59.79
CA SER A 10 -7.28 -29.89 58.72
C SER A 10 -7.90 -30.20 57.35
N PHE A 11 -8.96 -30.99 57.35
CA PHE A 11 -9.66 -31.33 56.07
C PHE A 11 -10.36 -30.13 55.47
N MET A 12 -11.02 -29.30 56.30
CA MET A 12 -11.68 -28.07 55.88
C MET A 12 -10.66 -27.03 55.39
N ALA A 13 -9.51 -26.88 56.06
CA ALA A 13 -8.45 -25.98 55.64
C ALA A 13 -7.86 -26.35 54.27
N SER A 14 -7.69 -27.64 53.99
CA SER A 14 -7.21 -28.14 52.71
C SER A 14 -8.20 -27.90 51.58
N LEU A 15 -9.50 -28.07 51.83
CA LEU A 15 -10.54 -27.79 50.83
C LEU A 15 -10.61 -26.29 50.47
N PHE A 16 -10.52 -25.41 51.47
CA PHE A 16 -10.54 -23.96 51.22
C PHE A 16 -9.28 -23.45 50.51
N SER A 17 -8.09 -24.04 50.76
CA SER A 17 -6.86 -23.67 50.05
C SER A 17 -6.90 -24.06 48.58
N ASN A 18 -7.41 -25.25 48.24
CA ASN A 18 -7.56 -25.69 46.87
C ASN A 18 -8.61 -24.88 46.10
N LEU A 19 -9.71 -24.49 46.73
CA LEU A 19 -10.74 -23.66 46.16
C LEU A 19 -10.21 -22.24 45.82
N ARG A 20 -9.45 -21.64 46.75
CA ARG A 20 -8.80 -20.33 46.53
C ARG A 20 -7.78 -20.35 45.38
N GLN A 21 -6.97 -21.40 45.28
CA GLN A 21 -6.00 -21.55 44.21
C GLN A 21 -6.68 -21.76 42.85
N SER A 22 -7.79 -22.47 42.79
CA SER A 22 -8.55 -22.68 41.56
C SER A 22 -9.23 -21.38 41.11
N LEU A 23 -9.80 -20.60 42.02
CA LEU A 23 -10.42 -19.30 41.71
C LEU A 23 -9.38 -18.26 41.25
N SER A 24 -8.20 -18.22 41.83
CA SER A 24 -7.15 -17.28 41.42
C SER A 24 -6.61 -17.60 40.03
N ARG A 25 -6.53 -18.87 39.63
CA ARG A 25 -6.15 -19.29 38.27
C ARG A 25 -7.21 -18.93 37.25
N LEU A 26 -8.49 -19.04 37.61
CA LEU A 26 -9.61 -18.67 36.75
C LEU A 26 -9.65 -17.15 36.48
N LEU A 27 -9.34 -16.33 37.50
CA LEU A 27 -9.30 -14.87 37.40
C LEU A 27 -8.14 -14.35 36.54
N ILE A 28 -7.07 -15.12 36.37
CA ILE A 28 -5.95 -14.75 35.49
C ILE A 28 -6.19 -15.19 34.03
N VAL A 29 -6.83 -16.34 33.87
CA VAL A 29 -7.08 -16.90 32.50
C VAL A 29 -8.19 -16.15 31.76
N LEU A 30 -9.21 -15.68 32.46
CA LEU A 30 -10.34 -14.96 31.84
C LEU A 30 -9.93 -13.67 31.12
N PRO A 31 -9.11 -12.76 31.65
CA PRO A 31 -8.69 -11.55 30.96
C PRO A 31 -7.74 -11.84 29.80
N VAL A 32 -6.93 -12.90 29.86
CA VAL A 32 -6.05 -13.31 28.75
C VAL A 32 -6.87 -13.87 27.58
N LEU A 33 -7.92 -14.66 27.83
CA LEU A 33 -8.83 -15.10 26.79
C LEU A 33 -9.65 -13.94 26.20
N ALA A 34 -10.08 -12.99 27.02
CA ALA A 34 -10.83 -11.82 26.58
C ALA A 34 -9.98 -10.90 25.69
N SER A 35 -8.68 -10.77 25.96
CA SER A 35 -7.77 -9.96 25.13
C SER A 35 -7.48 -10.59 23.76
N LEU A 36 -7.60 -11.91 23.61
CA LEU A 36 -7.46 -12.60 22.34
C LEU A 36 -8.69 -12.45 21.40
N LEU A 37 -9.83 -12.06 21.96
CA LEU A 37 -11.07 -11.85 21.18
C LEU A 37 -11.22 -10.42 20.66
N ILE A 38 -10.36 -9.48 21.08
CA ILE A 38 -10.34 -8.07 20.62
C ILE A 38 -9.23 -7.89 19.56
N SER A 39 -8.98 -8.90 18.74
CA SER A 39 -8.23 -8.69 17.51
C SER A 39 -9.18 -7.96 16.55
N ALA A 40 -9.13 -6.61 16.55
CA ALA A 40 -9.70 -5.87 15.44
C ALA A 40 -9.15 -6.48 14.15
N PRO A 41 -9.98 -6.82 13.16
CA PRO A 41 -9.45 -7.25 11.89
C PRO A 41 -8.52 -6.13 11.42
N ALA A 42 -7.25 -6.45 11.19
CA ALA A 42 -6.40 -5.57 10.40
C ALA A 42 -7.18 -5.34 9.10
N GLN A 43 -7.69 -4.13 8.91
CA GLN A 43 -8.32 -3.77 7.64
C GLN A 43 -7.21 -3.88 6.61
N ALA A 44 -7.15 -5.03 5.94
CA ALA A 44 -6.44 -5.14 4.69
C ALA A 44 -6.98 -4.01 3.81
N ALA A 45 -6.08 -3.17 3.26
CA ALA A 45 -6.45 -2.08 2.38
C ALA A 45 -7.48 -2.60 1.38
N GLN A 46 -8.71 -2.11 1.51
CA GLN A 46 -9.84 -2.69 0.81
C GLN A 46 -9.82 -2.12 -0.59
N TRP A 47 -9.70 -2.97 -1.57
CA TRP A 47 -9.78 -2.66 -2.99
C TRP A 47 -11.24 -2.39 -3.37
N ASP A 48 -11.86 -1.38 -2.75
CA ASP A 48 -13.20 -0.95 -3.08
C ASP A 48 -13.24 -0.15 -4.39
N ALA A 49 -14.44 0.03 -4.93
CA ALA A 49 -14.61 0.72 -6.19
C ALA A 49 -14.11 2.18 -6.15
N GLU A 50 -14.19 2.85 -5.00
CA GLU A 50 -13.70 4.22 -4.82
C GLU A 50 -12.16 4.27 -4.93
N THR A 51 -11.47 3.35 -4.28
CA THR A 51 -10.01 3.21 -4.37
C THR A 51 -9.56 2.92 -5.80
N LEU A 52 -10.29 2.07 -6.52
CA LEU A 52 -9.97 1.62 -7.87
C LEU A 52 -10.42 2.59 -8.99
N THR A 53 -11.12 3.66 -8.65
CA THR A 53 -11.59 4.67 -9.60
C THR A 53 -10.61 5.85 -9.65
N VAL A 54 -10.12 6.17 -10.83
CA VAL A 54 -9.13 7.24 -11.07
C VAL A 54 -9.57 8.13 -12.24
N PRO A 55 -9.04 9.36 -12.37
CA PRO A 55 -9.28 10.19 -13.54
C PRO A 55 -8.77 9.52 -14.81
N SER A 56 -9.60 9.48 -15.85
CA SER A 56 -9.23 8.93 -17.17
C SER A 56 -8.53 9.94 -18.04
N ASP A 57 -8.94 11.18 -17.95
CA ASP A 57 -8.50 12.28 -18.81
C ASP A 57 -8.52 13.64 -18.08
N PRO A 58 -7.99 14.71 -18.72
CA PRO A 58 -7.95 16.05 -18.12
C PRO A 58 -9.34 16.68 -17.88
N ASP A 59 -10.39 16.20 -18.54
CA ASP A 59 -11.75 16.72 -18.39
C ASP A 59 -12.42 16.22 -17.09
N GLY A 60 -11.71 15.35 -16.33
CA GLY A 60 -12.18 14.83 -15.06
C GLY A 60 -13.13 13.62 -15.16
N SER A 61 -13.26 13.02 -16.36
CA SER A 61 -13.92 11.73 -16.51
C SER A 61 -13.22 10.68 -15.65
N LEU A 62 -13.99 9.71 -15.15
CA LEU A 62 -13.48 8.68 -14.24
C LEU A 62 -13.53 7.30 -14.91
N VAL A 63 -12.55 6.48 -14.58
CA VAL A 63 -12.50 5.06 -14.95
C VAL A 63 -12.24 4.21 -13.72
N THR A 64 -12.92 3.07 -13.64
CA THR A 64 -12.75 2.10 -12.54
C THR A 64 -12.05 0.87 -13.08
N PHE A 65 -10.90 0.54 -12.51
CA PHE A 65 -10.18 -0.70 -12.81
C PHE A 65 -10.57 -1.81 -11.84
N SER A 66 -10.41 -3.05 -12.25
CA SER A 66 -10.48 -4.18 -11.33
C SER A 66 -9.19 -4.31 -10.52
N GLU A 67 -9.27 -4.92 -9.35
CA GLU A 67 -8.08 -5.26 -8.54
C GLU A 67 -7.04 -6.07 -9.35
N GLN A 68 -7.52 -6.97 -10.22
CA GLN A 68 -6.64 -7.78 -11.08
C GLN A 68 -5.88 -6.91 -12.10
N GLN A 69 -6.52 -5.92 -12.70
CA GLN A 69 -5.89 -4.98 -13.63
C GLN A 69 -4.83 -4.14 -12.93
N VAL A 70 -5.13 -3.58 -11.74
CA VAL A 70 -4.15 -2.81 -10.97
C VAL A 70 -2.97 -3.67 -10.52
N LYS A 71 -3.20 -4.93 -10.14
CA LYS A 71 -2.12 -5.90 -9.84
C LYS A 71 -1.26 -6.22 -11.07
N ALA A 72 -1.86 -6.32 -12.25
CA ALA A 72 -1.14 -6.49 -13.50
C ALA A 72 -0.27 -5.25 -13.79
N GLY A 73 -0.83 -4.05 -13.68
CA GLY A 73 -0.10 -2.78 -13.81
C GLY A 73 1.06 -2.66 -12.83
N ARG A 74 0.87 -3.06 -11.56
CA ARG A 74 1.96 -3.14 -10.58
C ARG A 74 3.11 -4.03 -11.03
N LYS A 75 2.80 -5.18 -11.64
CA LYS A 75 3.83 -6.11 -12.14
C LYS A 75 4.64 -5.46 -13.25
N VAL A 76 3.97 -4.84 -14.22
CA VAL A 76 4.62 -4.11 -15.33
C VAL A 76 5.46 -2.97 -14.79
N PHE A 77 4.91 -2.14 -13.90
CA PHE A 77 5.61 -1.03 -13.24
C PHE A 77 6.89 -1.50 -12.52
N ASN A 78 6.80 -2.54 -11.71
CA ASN A 78 7.96 -3.05 -10.97
C ASN A 78 9.06 -3.57 -11.90
N THR A 79 8.69 -4.15 -13.04
CA THR A 79 9.65 -4.69 -14.01
C THR A 79 10.32 -3.60 -14.84
N SER A 80 9.55 -2.60 -15.26
CA SER A 80 10.02 -1.58 -16.23
C SER A 80 10.50 -0.28 -15.56
N CYS A 81 9.87 0.10 -14.44
CA CYS A 81 10.08 1.40 -13.78
C CYS A 81 10.67 1.26 -12.37
N GLY A 82 10.45 0.13 -11.70
CA GLY A 82 10.76 -0.09 -10.28
C GLY A 82 12.23 0.10 -9.91
N THR A 83 13.17 -0.01 -10.85
CA THR A 83 14.59 0.25 -10.60
C THR A 83 14.82 1.69 -10.13
N CYS A 84 14.13 2.66 -10.74
CA CYS A 84 14.25 4.08 -10.41
C CYS A 84 13.07 4.58 -9.55
N HIS A 85 11.87 3.96 -9.68
CA HIS A 85 10.63 4.44 -9.05
C HIS A 85 10.07 3.52 -7.96
N ALA A 86 10.91 2.71 -7.32
CA ALA A 86 10.45 1.81 -6.25
C ALA A 86 9.68 2.59 -5.17
N GLY A 87 8.44 2.15 -4.86
CA GLY A 87 7.61 2.83 -3.86
C GLY A 87 7.15 4.23 -4.25
N GLY A 88 7.17 4.59 -5.55
CA GLY A 88 6.74 5.90 -6.04
C GLY A 88 7.74 7.03 -5.88
N ILE A 89 8.93 6.77 -5.34
CA ILE A 89 10.03 7.76 -5.31
C ILE A 89 10.73 7.83 -6.67
N THR A 90 11.50 8.89 -6.92
CA THR A 90 12.45 8.95 -8.03
C THR A 90 13.87 9.00 -7.48
N LYS A 91 14.62 7.90 -7.62
CA LYS A 91 15.97 7.77 -7.05
C LYS A 91 16.97 8.75 -7.63
N THR A 92 16.79 9.16 -8.90
CA THR A 92 17.68 10.10 -9.61
C THR A 92 17.34 11.56 -9.31
N ASN A 93 16.11 11.85 -8.84
CA ASN A 93 15.68 13.18 -8.44
C ASN A 93 14.55 13.08 -7.40
N HIS A 94 14.90 13.19 -6.12
CA HIS A 94 13.95 13.04 -5.03
C HIS A 94 12.88 14.16 -4.96
N ASN A 95 13.04 15.25 -5.71
CA ASN A 95 12.06 16.33 -5.76
C ASN A 95 10.91 16.07 -6.73
N VAL A 96 11.01 15.03 -7.57
CA VAL A 96 10.03 14.68 -8.59
C VAL A 96 9.61 13.23 -8.38
N GLY A 97 8.69 12.98 -7.44
CA GLY A 97 8.13 11.66 -7.16
C GLY A 97 6.90 11.34 -8.01
N LEU A 98 6.30 10.18 -7.72
CA LEU A 98 5.02 9.75 -8.29
C LEU A 98 3.87 9.95 -7.29
N ASP A 99 4.03 10.81 -6.32
CA ASP A 99 2.96 11.22 -5.41
C ASP A 99 1.96 12.13 -6.13
N PRO A 100 0.68 12.14 -5.69
CA PRO A 100 -0.40 12.86 -6.39
C PRO A 100 -0.12 14.35 -6.56
N GLU A 101 0.48 15.00 -5.58
CA GLU A 101 0.80 16.43 -5.64
C GLU A 101 1.87 16.71 -6.71
N THR A 102 2.92 15.90 -6.72
CA THR A 102 3.98 16.03 -7.72
C THR A 102 3.46 15.79 -9.15
N LEU A 103 2.59 14.79 -9.34
CA LEU A 103 1.99 14.52 -10.64
C LEU A 103 1.07 15.65 -11.11
N ALA A 104 0.27 16.22 -10.20
CA ALA A 104 -0.65 17.31 -10.53
C ALA A 104 0.07 18.65 -10.84
N LEU A 105 1.25 18.89 -10.26
CA LEU A 105 2.04 20.10 -10.45
C LEU A 105 2.96 20.05 -11.68
N ALA A 106 3.06 18.92 -12.36
CA ALA A 106 3.81 18.82 -13.62
C ALA A 106 3.13 19.63 -14.73
N THR A 107 3.86 19.98 -15.76
CA THR A 107 3.36 20.66 -16.95
C THR A 107 3.62 19.81 -18.20
N PRO A 108 2.60 19.29 -18.90
CA PRO A 108 1.20 19.23 -18.44
C PRO A 108 1.04 18.37 -17.18
N ALA A 109 -0.09 18.51 -16.47
CA ALA A 109 -0.40 17.67 -15.31
C ALA A 109 -0.45 16.18 -15.71
N ARG A 110 0.09 15.32 -14.84
CA ARG A 110 0.22 13.86 -15.07
C ARG A 110 -0.62 13.05 -14.08
N ASP A 111 -1.76 13.59 -13.70
CA ASP A 111 -2.65 13.10 -12.63
C ASP A 111 -3.85 12.28 -13.15
N ASN A 112 -3.82 11.87 -14.41
CA ASN A 112 -4.84 11.07 -15.06
C ASN A 112 -4.22 10.03 -16.00
N ILE A 113 -5.01 9.04 -16.42
CA ILE A 113 -4.54 7.93 -17.26
C ILE A 113 -3.96 8.43 -18.59
N ALA A 114 -4.72 9.25 -19.32
CA ALA A 114 -4.31 9.72 -20.64
C ALA A 114 -2.99 10.49 -20.59
N ALA A 115 -2.81 11.37 -19.61
CA ALA A 115 -1.59 12.16 -19.47
C ALA A 115 -0.37 11.30 -19.07
N LEU A 116 -0.57 10.27 -18.23
CA LEU A 116 0.51 9.33 -17.89
C LEU A 116 0.89 8.46 -19.10
N VAL A 117 -0.09 7.98 -19.87
CA VAL A 117 0.17 7.20 -21.09
C VAL A 117 0.92 8.05 -22.11
N ASP A 118 0.50 9.30 -22.35
CA ASP A 118 1.19 10.25 -23.22
C ASP A 118 2.65 10.46 -22.78
N TYR A 119 2.86 10.69 -21.47
CA TYR A 119 4.19 10.82 -20.91
C TYR A 119 5.06 9.56 -21.10
N LEU A 120 4.49 8.37 -20.93
CA LEU A 120 5.20 7.12 -21.13
C LEU A 120 5.52 6.84 -22.59
N GLN A 121 4.79 7.44 -23.51
CA GLN A 121 5.09 7.38 -24.94
C GLN A 121 6.23 8.34 -25.33
N ASP A 122 6.14 9.62 -24.93
CA ASP A 122 7.13 10.66 -25.24
C ASP A 122 7.34 11.61 -24.06
N PRO A 123 8.26 11.31 -23.13
CA PRO A 123 8.41 12.05 -21.88
C PRO A 123 9.01 13.44 -22.10
N THR A 124 8.43 14.42 -21.41
CA THR A 124 8.93 15.79 -21.32
C THR A 124 9.51 16.08 -19.93
N SER A 125 10.33 17.13 -19.84
CA SER A 125 10.76 17.71 -18.57
C SER A 125 9.57 18.03 -17.65
N TYR A 126 9.81 18.26 -16.37
CA TYR A 126 8.72 18.50 -15.40
C TYR A 126 7.91 19.76 -15.70
N ASP A 127 8.56 20.79 -16.27
CA ASP A 127 7.96 22.03 -16.77
C ASP A 127 7.38 21.93 -18.19
N GLY A 128 7.58 20.78 -18.89
CA GLY A 128 7.07 20.54 -20.22
C GLY A 128 7.87 21.17 -21.37
N GLU A 129 9.00 21.83 -21.07
CA GLU A 129 9.71 22.64 -22.06
C GLU A 129 10.46 21.82 -23.12
N TYR A 130 10.95 20.63 -22.77
CA TYR A 130 11.75 19.80 -23.69
C TYR A 130 11.57 18.30 -23.49
N SER A 131 11.82 17.52 -24.53
CA SER A 131 11.79 16.04 -24.42
C SER A 131 12.97 15.53 -23.61
N ILE A 132 12.70 14.54 -22.75
CA ILE A 132 13.71 13.83 -21.96
C ILE A 132 13.79 12.34 -22.35
N ALA A 133 13.32 11.96 -23.53
CA ALA A 133 13.27 10.57 -23.98
C ALA A 133 14.65 9.88 -23.97
N ASP A 134 15.75 10.63 -24.17
CA ASP A 134 17.11 10.08 -24.07
C ASP A 134 17.55 9.79 -22.62
N LEU A 135 16.87 10.37 -21.64
CA LEU A 135 17.19 10.27 -20.21
C LEU A 135 16.16 9.45 -19.43
N HIS A 136 14.93 9.31 -19.97
CA HIS A 136 13.84 8.62 -19.33
C HIS A 136 13.32 7.47 -20.21
N PRO A 137 13.19 6.24 -19.65
CA PRO A 137 12.60 5.11 -20.39
C PRO A 137 11.20 5.44 -20.88
N SER A 138 10.98 5.22 -22.19
CA SER A 138 9.71 5.51 -22.86
C SER A 138 9.54 4.66 -24.12
N MET A 139 8.34 4.68 -24.69
CA MET A 139 8.12 4.01 -26.00
C MET A 139 8.92 4.65 -27.12
N ARG A 140 9.15 5.96 -27.05
CA ARG A 140 9.99 6.69 -28.01
C ARG A 140 11.45 6.24 -27.96
N SER A 141 11.96 5.90 -26.80
CA SER A 141 13.34 5.48 -26.57
C SER A 141 13.51 3.99 -26.26
N ARG A 142 12.54 3.17 -26.67
CA ARG A 142 12.53 1.71 -26.37
C ARG A 142 13.74 0.94 -26.93
N ASP A 143 14.43 1.47 -27.93
CA ASP A 143 15.70 0.89 -28.43
C ASP A 143 16.83 1.05 -27.43
N LEU A 144 16.86 2.13 -26.65
CA LEU A 144 17.81 2.40 -25.58
C LEU A 144 17.45 1.66 -24.29
N TYR A 145 16.14 1.48 -24.04
CA TYR A 145 15.60 0.90 -22.81
C TYR A 145 14.89 -0.44 -23.06
N PRO A 146 15.60 -1.57 -22.94
CA PRO A 146 15.03 -2.90 -23.23
C PRO A 146 13.74 -3.22 -22.47
N ALA A 147 13.55 -2.68 -21.27
CA ALA A 147 12.36 -2.89 -20.45
C ALA A 147 11.08 -2.28 -21.04
N MET A 148 11.22 -1.40 -22.05
CA MET A 148 10.09 -0.75 -22.76
C MET A 148 9.71 -1.44 -24.08
N ARG A 149 10.55 -2.38 -24.60
CA ARG A 149 10.41 -2.89 -25.98
C ARG A 149 9.13 -3.66 -26.23
N ASP A 150 8.72 -4.47 -25.28
CA ASP A 150 7.60 -5.40 -25.42
C ASP A 150 6.32 -4.87 -24.77
N LEU A 151 6.31 -3.62 -24.29
CA LEU A 151 5.13 -3.02 -23.70
C LEU A 151 4.10 -2.66 -24.76
N THR A 152 2.85 -2.97 -24.46
CA THR A 152 1.67 -2.61 -25.27
C THR A 152 1.00 -1.35 -24.72
N ASP A 153 0.09 -0.75 -25.47
CA ASP A 153 -0.73 0.37 -24.98
C ASP A 153 -1.55 -0.03 -23.74
N GLU A 154 -2.04 -1.28 -23.69
CA GLU A 154 -2.71 -1.81 -22.48
C GLU A 154 -1.76 -1.85 -21.28
N ASP A 155 -0.50 -2.25 -21.44
CA ASP A 155 0.49 -2.25 -20.36
C ASP A 155 0.74 -0.83 -19.83
N LEU A 156 0.79 0.17 -20.71
CA LEU A 156 0.95 1.58 -20.32
C LEU A 156 -0.27 2.07 -19.53
N GLU A 157 -1.48 1.72 -19.97
CA GLU A 157 -2.72 2.07 -19.26
C GLU A 157 -2.78 1.42 -17.89
N LEU A 158 -2.52 0.11 -17.80
CA LEU A 158 -2.53 -0.63 -16.52
C LEU A 158 -1.45 -0.13 -15.55
N MET A 159 -0.27 0.21 -16.06
CA MET A 159 0.81 0.79 -15.26
C MET A 159 0.42 2.18 -14.74
N SER A 160 -0.20 3.01 -15.57
CA SER A 160 -0.75 4.31 -15.18
C SER A 160 -1.85 4.17 -14.12
N ALA A 161 -2.73 3.19 -14.27
CA ALA A 161 -3.74 2.87 -13.26
C ALA A 161 -3.10 2.50 -11.91
N TYR A 162 -2.04 1.68 -11.92
CA TYR A 162 -1.31 1.35 -10.69
C TYR A 162 -0.69 2.61 -10.05
N ILE A 163 -0.06 3.49 -10.82
CA ILE A 163 0.55 4.73 -10.31
C ILE A 163 -0.48 5.60 -9.59
N LEU A 164 -1.69 5.74 -10.15
CA LEU A 164 -2.76 6.58 -9.59
C LEU A 164 -3.51 5.92 -8.42
N VAL A 165 -3.59 4.58 -8.39
CA VAL A 165 -4.24 3.83 -7.30
C VAL A 165 -3.30 3.62 -6.11
N ALA A 166 -2.00 3.44 -6.36
CA ALA A 166 -1.01 3.12 -5.33
C ALA A 166 -1.03 4.09 -4.12
N PRO A 167 -1.10 5.42 -4.29
CA PRO A 167 -1.19 6.34 -3.15
C PRO A 167 -2.45 6.17 -2.31
N LYS A 168 -3.57 5.74 -2.90
CA LYS A 168 -4.82 5.48 -2.16
C LYS A 168 -4.71 4.24 -1.27
N VAL A 169 -3.91 3.26 -1.67
CA VAL A 169 -3.71 1.99 -0.95
C VAL A 169 -2.55 2.07 0.03
N LEU A 170 -1.45 2.69 -0.36
CA LEU A 170 -0.20 2.74 0.41
C LEU A 170 -0.09 4.00 1.27
N GLY A 171 -0.91 5.01 1.00
CA GLY A 171 -0.88 6.27 1.73
C GLY A 171 0.51 6.92 1.72
N PRO A 172 1.03 7.37 2.88
CA PRO A 172 2.32 8.07 2.96
C PRO A 172 3.54 7.22 2.56
N GLU A 173 3.40 5.91 2.45
CA GLU A 173 4.49 5.03 2.00
C GLU A 173 4.75 5.17 0.49
N TRP A 174 3.78 5.67 -0.28
CA TRP A 174 3.96 5.96 -1.69
C TRP A 174 4.57 7.37 -1.89
N GLY A 175 5.61 7.43 -2.70
CA GLY A 175 6.35 8.69 -2.93
C GLY A 175 7.40 9.01 -1.87
N GLY A 176 7.54 8.17 -0.83
CA GLY A 176 8.61 8.23 0.16
C GLY A 176 8.49 9.35 1.21
N GLY A 177 7.35 10.07 1.22
CA GLY A 177 7.19 11.31 2.01
C GLY A 177 8.22 12.37 1.58
N LYS A 178 7.82 13.60 1.35
CA LYS A 178 8.77 14.67 1.02
C LYS A 178 9.66 14.89 2.24
N ILE A 179 10.94 14.49 2.16
CA ILE A 179 11.95 14.88 3.12
C ILE A 179 12.35 16.31 2.74
N TYR A 180 11.69 17.28 3.35
CA TYR A 180 12.14 18.67 3.28
C TYR A 180 13.39 18.81 4.16
N PHE A 181 14.53 19.06 3.57
CA PHE A 181 15.75 19.50 4.25
C PHE A 181 15.78 21.01 4.29
#